data_f4771e0ecfc1522748f4b0ba4d79490d
#
_entry.id   f4771e0ecfc1522748f4b0ba4d79490d
#
_cell.length_a   1.000
_cell.length_b   1.000
_cell.length_c   1.000
_cell.angle_alpha   90.00
_cell.angle_beta   90.00
_cell.angle_gamma   90.00
#
_symmetry.space_group_name_H-M   'P 1'
#
loop_
_entity.id
_entity.type
_entity.pdbx_description
1 polymer ?
#
loop_
_entity_poly.entity_id
_entity_poly.type
_entity_poly.pdbx_seq_one_letter_code
_entity_poly.pdbx_strand_id
1 'polypeptide(L)'
;LRTPKGWTGPKVVDGNQIEGSFRAHQVPIMMDKPEHLQMLKDWLLSYHPEELFDEDGKLIPELKALAPTGDRRIGSNPHANGGKLLRDLRLPDFKDYAVDVPKPGAVEAQDMIELGGFVRDIFTLNEDAKNFRIFGPDETMSNRLGKVFEATNRDWNGEAYDTDEFLAHDGRVM
;
A
#
# COMPACT_ATOMS: atom_id res chain seq x y z
N LEU A 1 -21.52 -0.20 -11.14
CA LEU A 1 -20.16 -0.49 -11.61
C LEU A 1 -20.20 -1.09 -13.01
N ARG A 2 -19.36 -0.62 -13.89
CA ARG A 2 -19.16 -1.19 -15.22
C ARG A 2 -17.72 -1.69 -15.33
N THR A 3 -17.53 -2.79 -16.05
CA THR A 3 -16.19 -3.25 -16.38
C THR A 3 -15.48 -2.22 -17.28
N PRO A 4 -14.15 -2.09 -17.19
CA PRO A 4 -13.40 -1.18 -18.04
C PRO A 4 -13.51 -1.58 -19.51
N LYS A 5 -13.30 -0.60 -20.39
CA LYS A 5 -13.19 -0.87 -21.83
C LYS A 5 -12.03 -1.85 -22.07
N GLY A 6 -12.26 -2.87 -22.88
CA GLY A 6 -11.27 -3.91 -23.14
C GLY A 6 -11.20 -4.99 -22.05
N TRP A 7 -12.25 -5.11 -21.23
CA TRP A 7 -12.34 -6.20 -20.26
C TRP A 7 -12.19 -7.56 -20.93
N THR A 8 -11.20 -8.32 -20.52
CA THR A 8 -10.91 -9.69 -20.99
C THR A 8 -11.12 -10.74 -19.90
N GLY A 9 -11.52 -10.30 -18.71
CA GLY A 9 -11.82 -11.17 -17.57
C GLY A 9 -13.06 -12.03 -17.77
N PRO A 10 -13.36 -12.89 -16.80
CA PRO A 10 -14.49 -13.81 -16.86
C PRO A 10 -15.81 -13.04 -16.93
N LYS A 11 -16.71 -13.47 -17.80
CA LYS A 11 -18.05 -12.90 -17.93
C LYS A 11 -18.99 -13.46 -16.87
N VAL A 12 -18.79 -14.70 -16.50
CA VAL A 12 -19.60 -15.43 -15.54
C VAL A 12 -18.68 -16.27 -14.65
N VAL A 13 -18.91 -16.29 -13.34
CA VAL A 13 -18.24 -17.17 -12.38
C VAL A 13 -19.30 -17.82 -11.50
N ASP A 14 -19.30 -19.17 -11.40
CA ASP A 14 -20.28 -19.95 -10.62
C ASP A 14 -21.75 -19.54 -10.92
N GLY A 15 -22.05 -19.33 -12.21
CA GLY A 15 -23.39 -18.93 -12.65
C GLY A 15 -23.75 -17.45 -12.42
N ASN A 16 -22.88 -16.66 -11.83
CA ASN A 16 -23.09 -15.25 -11.56
C ASN A 16 -22.47 -14.36 -12.64
N GLN A 17 -23.25 -13.40 -13.12
CA GLN A 17 -22.76 -12.37 -14.06
C GLN A 17 -21.72 -11.50 -13.40
N ILE A 18 -20.52 -11.39 -14.02
CA ILE A 18 -19.41 -10.56 -13.59
C ILE A 18 -19.31 -9.31 -14.43
N GLU A 19 -19.13 -9.48 -15.76
CA GLU A 19 -19.01 -8.35 -16.68
C GLU A 19 -20.22 -7.41 -16.57
N GLY A 20 -19.95 -6.11 -16.38
CA GLY A 20 -20.99 -5.09 -16.26
C GLY A 20 -21.76 -5.10 -14.93
N SER A 21 -21.43 -5.97 -13.99
CA SER A 21 -22.07 -6.05 -12.67
C SER A 21 -21.17 -5.51 -11.55
N PHE A 22 -21.74 -5.32 -10.35
CA PHE A 22 -20.96 -4.94 -9.16
C PHE A 22 -19.91 -5.99 -8.77
N ARG A 23 -20.07 -7.25 -9.19
CA ARG A 23 -19.15 -8.34 -8.90
C ARG A 23 -17.80 -8.17 -9.61
N ALA A 24 -17.72 -7.35 -10.63
CA ALA A 24 -16.45 -7.01 -11.27
C ALA A 24 -15.51 -6.21 -10.34
N HIS A 25 -16.01 -5.65 -9.25
CA HIS A 25 -15.17 -5.00 -8.24
C HIS A 25 -14.25 -5.98 -7.52
N GLN A 26 -14.79 -7.14 -7.19
CA GLN A 26 -14.03 -8.25 -6.60
C GLN A 26 -14.44 -9.54 -7.32
N VAL A 27 -13.68 -9.90 -8.34
CA VAL A 27 -13.98 -11.13 -9.10
C VAL A 27 -13.84 -12.35 -8.19
N PRO A 28 -14.90 -13.14 -7.99
CA PRO A 28 -14.91 -14.21 -6.99
C PRO A 28 -14.21 -15.48 -7.51
N ILE A 29 -12.93 -15.37 -7.80
CA ILE A 29 -12.07 -16.51 -8.21
C ILE A 29 -11.46 -17.14 -6.97
N MET A 30 -11.72 -18.43 -6.76
CA MET A 30 -11.23 -19.22 -5.64
C MET A 30 -10.05 -20.08 -6.08
N MET A 31 -8.89 -19.89 -5.46
CA MET A 31 -7.63 -20.51 -5.88
C MET A 31 -7.54 -22.02 -5.57
N ASP A 32 -8.42 -22.52 -4.72
CA ASP A 32 -8.57 -23.95 -4.39
C ASP A 32 -9.44 -24.73 -5.37
N LYS A 33 -10.08 -24.04 -6.33
CA LYS A 33 -10.90 -24.66 -7.37
C LYS A 33 -10.11 -24.72 -8.69
N PRO A 34 -9.83 -25.92 -9.25
CA PRO A 34 -9.07 -26.06 -10.49
C PRO A 34 -9.67 -25.29 -11.68
N GLU A 35 -10.98 -25.29 -11.82
CA GLU A 35 -11.68 -24.55 -12.87
C GLU A 35 -11.53 -23.03 -12.75
N HIS A 36 -11.50 -22.50 -11.52
CA HIS A 36 -11.23 -21.09 -11.28
C HIS A 36 -9.78 -20.73 -11.55
N LEU A 37 -8.85 -21.62 -11.19
CA LEU A 37 -7.44 -21.43 -11.47
C LEU A 37 -7.18 -21.41 -12.99
N GLN A 38 -7.85 -22.29 -13.76
CA GLN A 38 -7.77 -22.26 -15.21
C GLN A 38 -8.36 -20.95 -15.78
N MET A 39 -9.50 -20.52 -15.27
CA MET A 39 -10.13 -19.25 -15.66
C MET A 39 -9.21 -18.05 -15.41
N LEU A 40 -8.54 -18.01 -14.26
CA LEU A 40 -7.56 -16.98 -13.95
C LEU A 40 -6.36 -17.03 -14.90
N LYS A 41 -5.84 -18.23 -15.18
CA LYS A 41 -4.75 -18.42 -16.14
C LYS A 41 -5.12 -17.88 -17.52
N ASP A 42 -6.29 -18.25 -18.03
CA ASP A 42 -6.76 -17.80 -19.34
C ASP A 42 -6.94 -16.28 -19.36
N TRP A 43 -7.45 -15.69 -18.27
CA TRP A 43 -7.57 -14.25 -18.15
C TRP A 43 -6.20 -13.55 -18.16
N LEU A 44 -5.25 -14.02 -17.37
CA LEU A 44 -3.89 -13.46 -17.35
C LEU A 44 -3.19 -13.58 -18.71
N LEU A 45 -3.32 -14.71 -19.39
CA LEU A 45 -2.76 -14.92 -20.72
C LEU A 45 -3.41 -14.04 -21.80
N SER A 46 -4.64 -13.62 -21.61
CA SER A 46 -5.33 -12.71 -22.55
C SER A 46 -4.71 -11.32 -22.62
N TYR A 47 -3.83 -10.98 -21.68
CA TYR A 47 -3.03 -9.73 -21.68
C TYR A 47 -1.71 -9.84 -22.45
N HIS A 48 -1.42 -11.00 -23.04
CA HIS A 48 -0.21 -11.24 -23.82
C HIS A 48 1.08 -10.90 -23.05
N PRO A 49 1.31 -11.50 -21.86
CA PRO A 49 2.49 -11.20 -21.05
C PRO A 49 3.80 -11.50 -21.77
N GLU A 50 3.80 -12.41 -22.75
CA GLU A 50 4.95 -12.73 -23.60
C GLU A 50 5.43 -11.56 -24.48
N GLU A 51 4.60 -10.56 -24.70
CA GLU A 51 4.98 -9.32 -25.40
C GLU A 51 5.77 -8.37 -24.49
N LEU A 52 5.72 -8.58 -23.18
CA LEU A 52 6.31 -7.70 -22.16
C LEU A 52 7.47 -8.36 -21.41
N PHE A 53 7.41 -9.68 -21.24
CA PHE A 53 8.35 -10.43 -20.39
C PHE A 53 8.92 -11.62 -21.13
N ASP A 54 10.18 -11.96 -20.83
CA ASP A 54 10.86 -13.15 -21.31
C ASP A 54 10.43 -14.40 -20.50
N GLU A 55 11.02 -15.57 -20.85
CA GLU A 55 10.73 -16.85 -20.20
C GLU A 55 11.09 -16.89 -18.71
N ASP A 56 12.00 -16.02 -18.27
CA ASP A 56 12.38 -15.84 -16.86
C ASP A 56 11.48 -14.83 -16.13
N GLY A 57 10.45 -14.27 -16.79
CA GLY A 57 9.59 -13.23 -16.25
C GLY A 57 10.26 -11.85 -16.12
N LYS A 58 11.39 -11.63 -16.80
CA LYS A 58 12.06 -10.33 -16.83
C LYS A 58 11.51 -9.50 -17.98
N LEU A 59 11.46 -8.18 -17.76
CA LEU A 59 11.04 -7.24 -18.80
C LEU A 59 11.96 -7.38 -20.03
N ILE A 60 11.36 -7.48 -21.22
CA ILE A 60 12.13 -7.56 -22.48
C ILE A 60 13.07 -6.36 -22.64
N PRO A 61 14.23 -6.50 -23.33
CA PRO A 61 15.26 -5.45 -23.40
C PRO A 61 14.75 -4.11 -23.93
N GLU A 62 13.87 -4.12 -24.91
CA GLU A 62 13.30 -2.93 -25.54
C GLU A 62 12.49 -2.09 -24.54
N LEU A 63 11.67 -2.74 -23.70
CA LEU A 63 10.91 -2.06 -22.65
C LEU A 63 11.79 -1.66 -21.48
N LYS A 64 12.77 -2.51 -21.11
CA LYS A 64 13.74 -2.19 -20.07
C LYS A 64 14.56 -0.95 -20.41
N ALA A 65 14.89 -0.74 -21.68
CA ALA A 65 15.64 0.44 -22.14
C ALA A 65 14.87 1.76 -21.98
N LEU A 66 13.53 1.71 -21.88
CA LEU A 66 12.69 2.88 -21.60
C LEU A 66 12.75 3.32 -20.13
N ALA A 67 13.17 2.43 -19.22
CA ALA A 67 13.25 2.75 -17.81
C ALA A 67 14.34 3.80 -17.55
N PRO A 68 14.06 4.84 -16.75
CA PRO A 68 15.05 5.86 -16.44
C PRO A 68 16.22 5.26 -15.65
N THR A 69 17.43 5.80 -15.88
CA THR A 69 18.66 5.41 -15.19
C THR A 69 19.30 6.61 -14.48
N GLY A 70 20.16 6.35 -13.49
CA GLY A 70 20.86 7.39 -12.74
C GLY A 70 19.91 8.42 -12.13
N ASP A 71 20.25 9.68 -12.23
CA ASP A 71 19.49 10.82 -11.66
C ASP A 71 18.11 11.05 -12.32
N ARG A 72 17.81 10.33 -13.39
CA ARG A 72 16.46 10.34 -13.99
C ARG A 72 15.47 9.47 -13.22
N ARG A 73 15.94 8.60 -12.33
CA ARG A 73 15.06 7.85 -11.42
C ARG A 73 14.55 8.76 -10.32
N ILE A 74 13.28 8.66 -9.96
CA ILE A 74 12.70 9.45 -8.86
C ILE A 74 13.52 9.27 -7.58
N GLY A 75 13.84 8.05 -7.20
CA GLY A 75 14.61 7.77 -5.98
C GLY A 75 16.06 8.27 -5.98
N SER A 76 16.62 8.62 -7.14
CA SER A 76 17.98 9.16 -7.28
C SER A 76 18.00 10.64 -7.66
N ASN A 77 16.85 11.22 -7.96
CA ASN A 77 16.75 12.62 -8.36
C ASN A 77 16.79 13.54 -7.13
N PRO A 78 17.79 14.44 -7.03
CA PRO A 78 17.90 15.35 -5.89
C PRO A 78 16.65 16.22 -5.67
N HIS A 79 15.96 16.60 -6.74
CA HIS A 79 14.75 17.42 -6.64
C HIS A 79 13.54 16.65 -6.09
N ALA A 80 13.41 15.37 -6.45
CA ALA A 80 12.32 14.53 -5.98
C ALA A 80 12.49 14.10 -4.51
N ASN A 81 13.74 14.02 -4.03
CA ASN A 81 14.06 13.68 -2.64
C ASN A 81 14.19 14.91 -1.72
N GLY A 82 13.52 16.00 -2.02
CA GLY A 82 13.66 17.24 -1.23
C GLY A 82 15.05 17.87 -1.36
N GLY A 83 15.74 17.65 -2.48
CA GLY A 83 17.11 18.06 -2.71
C GLY A 83 18.10 17.21 -1.91
N LYS A 84 19.07 17.87 -1.28
CA LYS A 84 20.12 17.21 -0.47
C LYS A 84 19.71 16.97 0.98
N LEU A 85 18.42 17.00 1.30
CA LEU A 85 17.89 16.89 2.67
C LEU A 85 17.66 15.45 3.11
N LEU A 86 18.21 14.47 2.44
CA LEU A 86 18.19 13.07 2.91
C LEU A 86 18.92 13.01 4.26
N ARG A 87 18.22 12.57 5.27
CA ARG A 87 18.71 12.32 6.61
C ARG A 87 18.34 10.91 7.01
N ASP A 88 19.25 10.24 7.70
CA ASP A 88 18.97 8.91 8.24
C ASP A 88 17.78 8.97 9.18
N LEU A 89 16.90 7.99 9.02
CA LEU A 89 15.75 7.84 9.89
C LEU A 89 16.18 7.22 11.22
N ARG A 90 15.83 7.88 12.32
CA ARG A 90 16.00 7.33 13.67
C ARG A 90 14.85 6.36 13.93
N LEU A 91 15.18 5.13 14.26
CA LEU A 91 14.23 4.06 14.51
C LEU A 91 14.28 3.65 15.99
N PRO A 92 13.14 3.35 16.61
CA PRO A 92 13.14 2.68 17.93
C PRO A 92 13.60 1.22 17.77
N ASP A 93 13.95 0.55 18.86
CA ASP A 93 14.20 -0.89 18.82
C ASP A 93 12.86 -1.62 18.61
N PHE A 94 12.74 -2.33 17.51
CA PHE A 94 11.51 -3.06 17.17
C PHE A 94 11.17 -4.14 18.21
N LYS A 95 12.13 -4.62 18.98
CA LYS A 95 11.91 -5.61 20.03
C LYS A 95 11.07 -5.09 21.20
N ASP A 96 11.04 -3.76 21.40
CA ASP A 96 10.23 -3.13 22.43
C ASP A 96 8.73 -3.23 22.16
N TYR A 97 8.36 -3.60 20.92
CA TYR A 97 6.98 -3.80 20.47
C TYR A 97 6.60 -5.29 20.36
N ALA A 98 7.46 -6.18 20.81
CA ALA A 98 7.19 -7.60 20.82
C ALA A 98 6.08 -7.93 21.84
N VAL A 99 5.07 -8.66 21.40
CA VAL A 99 4.04 -9.19 22.28
C VAL A 99 4.57 -10.45 22.98
N ASP A 100 4.58 -10.46 24.29
CA ASP A 100 4.97 -11.67 25.05
C ASP A 100 3.84 -12.72 24.96
N VAL A 101 4.15 -13.86 24.34
CA VAL A 101 3.22 -14.98 24.16
C VAL A 101 3.76 -16.20 24.92
N PRO A 102 3.40 -16.37 26.20
CA PRO A 102 3.95 -17.43 27.04
C PRO A 102 3.56 -18.86 26.61
N LYS A 103 2.46 -18.99 25.87
CA LYS A 103 2.01 -20.24 25.25
C LYS A 103 1.00 -19.98 24.13
N PRO A 104 0.81 -20.92 23.20
CA PRO A 104 -0.18 -20.79 22.14
C PRO A 104 -1.59 -20.49 22.69
N GLY A 105 -2.27 -19.49 22.10
CA GLY A 105 -3.61 -19.08 22.47
C GLY A 105 -3.74 -18.32 23.81
N ALA A 106 -2.63 -17.92 24.44
CA ALA A 106 -2.66 -17.18 25.71
C ALA A 106 -2.90 -15.68 25.53
N VAL A 107 -2.60 -15.15 24.36
CA VAL A 107 -2.69 -13.70 24.06
C VAL A 107 -3.35 -13.51 22.71
N GLU A 108 -4.27 -12.57 22.65
CA GLU A 108 -4.81 -12.03 21.41
C GLU A 108 -4.16 -10.67 21.17
N ALA A 109 -3.50 -10.52 20.03
CA ALA A 109 -2.86 -9.28 19.62
C ALA A 109 -3.09 -9.04 18.11
N GLN A 110 -2.93 -7.80 17.69
CA GLN A 110 -3.04 -7.41 16.29
C GLN A 110 -1.73 -6.71 15.89
N ASP A 111 -1.06 -7.23 14.88
CA ASP A 111 0.20 -6.71 14.36
C ASP A 111 0.14 -5.22 14.00
N MET A 112 -0.94 -4.77 13.38
CA MET A 112 -1.13 -3.37 13.00
C MET A 112 -1.28 -2.43 14.20
N ILE A 113 -1.76 -2.89 15.35
CA ILE A 113 -1.82 -2.09 16.58
C ILE A 113 -0.40 -1.87 17.12
N GLU A 114 0.42 -2.92 17.13
CA GLU A 114 1.81 -2.83 17.58
C GLU A 114 2.65 -2.01 16.58
N LEU A 115 2.46 -2.21 15.28
CA LEU A 115 3.05 -1.39 14.25
C LEU A 115 2.67 0.09 14.42
N GLY A 116 1.42 0.40 14.78
CA GLY A 116 0.97 1.77 15.07
C GLY A 116 1.79 2.44 16.18
N GLY A 117 2.15 1.69 17.23
CA GLY A 117 3.04 2.17 18.28
C GLY A 117 4.46 2.44 17.78
N PHE A 118 5.02 1.50 17.03
CA PHE A 118 6.34 1.65 16.42
C PHE A 118 6.42 2.88 15.49
N VAL A 119 5.41 3.06 14.63
CA VAL A 119 5.33 4.20 13.70
C VAL A 119 5.16 5.53 14.45
N ARG A 120 4.35 5.58 15.52
CA ARG A 120 4.24 6.74 16.40
C ARG A 120 5.62 7.17 16.92
N ASP A 121 6.41 6.22 17.38
CA ASP A 121 7.70 6.51 17.98
C ASP A 121 8.75 6.90 16.91
N ILE A 122 8.63 6.42 15.68
CA ILE A 122 9.38 6.98 14.55
C ILE A 122 9.03 8.46 14.35
N PHE A 123 7.77 8.85 14.37
CA PHE A 123 7.37 10.25 14.28
C PHE A 123 7.99 11.09 15.39
N THR A 124 7.94 10.59 16.63
CA THR A 124 8.48 11.28 17.81
C THR A 124 9.99 11.45 17.72
N LEU A 125 10.73 10.38 17.38
CA LEU A 125 12.19 10.42 17.24
C LEU A 125 12.67 11.37 16.14
N ASN A 126 11.87 11.60 15.10
CA ASN A 126 12.23 12.41 13.94
C ASN A 126 11.45 13.73 13.86
N GLU A 127 10.95 14.22 14.99
CA GLU A 127 10.15 15.46 15.05
C GLU A 127 10.96 16.69 14.58
N ASP A 128 12.22 16.78 14.98
CA ASP A 128 13.11 17.88 14.59
C ASP A 128 13.50 17.84 13.10
N ALA A 129 13.60 16.65 12.52
CA ALA A 129 13.99 16.45 11.12
C ALA A 129 12.81 16.50 10.16
N LYS A 130 11.60 16.17 10.62
CA LYS A 130 10.34 16.04 9.85
C LYS A 130 10.52 15.22 8.55
N ASN A 131 11.41 14.21 8.60
CA ASN A 131 11.84 13.42 7.44
C ASN A 131 11.08 12.10 7.26
N PHE A 132 9.98 11.93 8.00
CA PHE A 132 9.12 10.76 7.91
C PHE A 132 7.65 11.17 7.75
N ARG A 133 6.98 10.54 6.80
CA ARG A 133 5.54 10.70 6.53
C ARG A 133 4.93 9.36 6.19
N ILE A 134 3.66 9.18 6.49
CA ILE A 134 2.88 8.05 5.98
C ILE A 134 1.79 8.54 5.04
N PHE A 135 1.42 7.70 4.11
CA PHE A 135 0.39 7.98 3.11
C PHE A 135 -0.67 6.88 3.20
N GLY A 136 -1.91 7.27 3.27
CA GLY A 136 -3.02 6.34 3.32
C GLY A 136 -4.30 7.03 2.85
N PRO A 137 -5.06 6.42 1.93
CA PRO A 137 -6.29 7.02 1.42
C PRO A 137 -7.43 6.88 2.44
N ASP A 138 -7.38 7.69 3.51
CA ASP A 138 -8.39 7.75 4.58
C ASP A 138 -8.60 6.45 5.39
N GLU A 139 -7.59 5.60 5.47
CA GLU A 139 -7.72 4.30 6.12
C GLU A 139 -6.83 4.11 7.36
N THR A 140 -6.26 5.19 7.89
CA THR A 140 -5.32 5.12 9.03
C THR A 140 -5.97 4.47 10.25
N MET A 141 -7.19 4.89 10.60
CA MET A 141 -7.91 4.33 11.77
C MET A 141 -8.41 2.91 11.52
N SER A 142 -8.99 2.65 10.35
CA SER A 142 -9.49 1.32 10.00
C SER A 142 -8.38 0.27 9.90
N ASN A 143 -7.18 0.70 9.54
CA ASN A 143 -5.97 -0.13 9.55
C ASN A 143 -5.27 -0.19 10.92
N ARG A 144 -5.91 0.21 12.00
CA ARG A 144 -5.39 0.13 13.38
C ARG A 144 -4.16 1.00 13.66
N LEU A 145 -3.82 1.93 12.80
CA LEU A 145 -2.67 2.84 12.96
C LEU A 145 -2.98 4.10 13.79
N GLY A 146 -4.11 4.14 14.48
CA GLY A 146 -4.58 5.32 15.23
C GLY A 146 -3.58 5.90 16.23
N LYS A 147 -2.67 5.07 16.79
CA LYS A 147 -1.59 5.52 17.70
C LYS A 147 -0.69 6.61 17.08
N VAL A 148 -0.60 6.69 15.75
CA VAL A 148 0.21 7.74 15.09
C VAL A 148 -0.28 9.16 15.40
N PHE A 149 -1.57 9.31 15.68
CA PHE A 149 -2.17 10.60 16.05
C PHE A 149 -1.81 11.09 17.46
N GLU A 150 -1.13 10.27 18.26
CA GLU A 150 -0.50 10.71 19.50
C GLU A 150 0.76 11.56 19.25
N ALA A 151 1.38 11.45 18.07
CA ALA A 151 2.62 12.13 17.72
C ALA A 151 2.49 13.13 16.56
N THR A 152 1.45 13.04 15.73
CA THR A 152 1.26 13.91 14.57
C THR A 152 -0.21 13.97 14.19
N ASN A 153 -0.56 14.78 13.18
CA ASN A 153 -1.90 14.88 12.63
C ASN A 153 -1.90 14.56 11.13
N ARG A 154 -3.09 14.56 10.52
CA ARG A 154 -3.25 14.58 9.06
C ARG A 154 -2.79 15.94 8.52
N ASP A 155 -2.08 15.92 7.41
CA ASP A 155 -1.77 17.12 6.64
C ASP A 155 -3.07 17.63 6.00
N TRP A 156 -3.51 18.82 6.41
CA TRP A 156 -4.76 19.39 5.95
C TRP A 156 -4.60 20.87 5.65
N ASN A 157 -4.85 21.23 4.40
CA ASN A 157 -4.72 22.60 3.91
C ASN A 157 -6.07 23.25 3.55
N GLY A 158 -7.16 22.59 3.87
CA GLY A 158 -8.52 23.11 3.71
C GLY A 158 -9.03 23.83 4.97
N GLU A 159 -10.28 24.21 4.93
CA GLU A 159 -11.00 24.69 6.11
C GLU A 159 -11.18 23.55 7.11
N ALA A 160 -10.92 23.82 8.39
CA ALA A 160 -11.17 22.89 9.47
C ALA A 160 -12.32 23.44 10.34
N TYR A 161 -13.19 22.53 10.79
CA TYR A 161 -14.33 22.84 11.65
C TYR A 161 -14.06 22.39 13.08
N ASP A 162 -14.79 22.94 14.04
CA ASP A 162 -14.63 22.62 15.47
C ASP A 162 -14.89 21.13 15.81
N THR A 163 -15.53 20.42 14.92
CA THR A 163 -15.81 18.98 15.04
C THR A 163 -14.74 18.09 14.42
N ASP A 164 -13.76 18.68 13.73
CA ASP A 164 -12.72 17.90 13.07
C ASP A 164 -11.62 17.52 14.05
N GLU A 165 -11.11 16.32 13.90
CA GLU A 165 -10.08 15.76 14.76
C GLU A 165 -8.82 15.42 13.97
N PHE A 166 -7.67 15.58 14.59
CA PHE A 166 -6.37 15.17 14.03
C PHE A 166 -5.99 15.87 12.72
N LEU A 167 -6.35 17.14 12.53
CA LEU A 167 -5.97 17.94 11.38
C LEU A 167 -4.91 18.99 11.75
N ALA A 168 -3.92 19.19 10.90
CA ALA A 168 -2.93 20.26 11.02
C ALA A 168 -2.25 20.54 9.68
N HIS A 169 -1.83 21.79 9.43
CA HIS A 169 -1.10 22.16 8.21
C HIS A 169 0.29 21.53 8.11
N ASP A 170 0.85 21.10 9.21
CA ASP A 170 2.16 20.44 9.26
C ASP A 170 2.07 18.96 9.66
N GLY A 171 0.88 18.39 9.54
CA GLY A 171 0.64 16.98 9.76
C GLY A 171 1.51 16.10 8.87
N ARG A 172 1.78 14.88 9.31
CA ARG A 172 2.66 13.94 8.60
C ARG A 172 1.96 12.63 8.20
N VAL A 173 0.64 12.60 8.34
CA VAL A 173 -0.26 11.57 7.78
C VAL A 173 -0.99 12.20 6.60
N MET A 174 -0.82 11.64 5.40
CA MET A 174 -1.35 12.18 4.14
C MET A 174 -2.35 11.22 3.51
#